data_a540d3426e3dc20cd50749899e825987
#
_entry.id   a540d3426e3dc20cd50749899e825987
#
_cell.length_a   1.000
_cell.length_b   1.000
_cell.length_c   1.000
_cell.angle_alpha   90.00
_cell.angle_beta   90.00
_cell.angle_gamma   90.00
#
_symmetry.space_group_name_H-M   'P 1'
#
loop_
_entity.id
_entity.type
_entity.pdbx_description
1 polymer ?
#
loop_
_entity_poly.entity_id
_entity_poly.type
_entity_poly.pdbx_seq_one_letter_code
_entity_poly.pdbx_strand_id
1 'polypeptide(L)'
;MQNYQCSHGGAGFDEGREKADGRDLAQPSRRGFFHLCFAVMTGIAGLAVAFPILSFLRLPKRINAAKSIEVPLAGLSESQALFFEREGTQIVLINTNKEPKAYDAACTHLGCLVSWDQNEHVFRCPCHGAVFDDQGAAVKGPVNMPLKKVKFEINKGVLVIA
;
A
#
# COMPACT_ATOMS: atom_id res chain seq x y z
N MET A 1 -76.95 -34.66 52.49
CA MET A 1 -77.72 -35.58 51.72
C MET A 1 -77.02 -35.83 50.39
N GLN A 2 -76.63 -37.04 50.32
CA GLN A 2 -76.37 -38.00 49.26
C GLN A 2 -75.18 -37.79 48.31
N ASN A 3 -74.23 -38.56 48.67
CA ASN A 3 -73.47 -39.61 47.98
C ASN A 3 -73.97 -39.95 46.55
N TYR A 4 -73.01 -39.96 45.59
CA TYR A 4 -72.94 -41.06 44.67
C TYR A 4 -71.55 -41.36 44.25
N GLN A 5 -71.09 -42.51 44.62
CA GLN A 5 -69.87 -43.18 44.23
C GLN A 5 -70.24 -44.17 43.11
N CYS A 6 -69.54 -44.18 42.01
CA CYS A 6 -69.48 -45.28 41.06
C CYS A 6 -68.07 -45.51 40.57
N SER A 7 -67.54 -46.62 41.08
CA SER A 7 -66.42 -47.39 40.58
C SER A 7 -66.86 -48.20 39.36
N HIS A 8 -65.94 -48.36 38.42
CA HIS A 8 -65.61 -49.48 37.55
C HIS A 8 -64.70 -48.96 36.41
N GLY A 9 -63.47 -49.42 36.21
CA GLY A 9 -63.12 -50.81 35.96
C GLY A 9 -62.93 -51.02 34.45
N GLY A 10 -61.70 -51.21 34.01
CA GLY A 10 -61.58 -51.92 32.73
C GLY A 10 -60.45 -51.44 31.81
N ALA A 11 -59.42 -52.25 31.80
CA ALA A 11 -58.72 -52.77 30.64
C ALA A 11 -57.90 -51.79 29.75
N GLY A 12 -56.64 -52.07 29.69
CA GLY A 12 -55.61 -51.56 28.86
C GLY A 12 -55.89 -51.68 27.35
N PHE A 13 -55.38 -50.69 26.68
CA PHE A 13 -54.99 -50.85 25.27
C PHE A 13 -53.65 -50.14 25.12
N ASP A 14 -52.67 -50.98 25.09
CA ASP A 14 -51.32 -50.61 24.68
C ASP A 14 -51.37 -50.53 23.16
N GLU A 15 -51.44 -49.28 22.64
CA GLU A 15 -51.36 -49.04 21.21
C GLU A 15 -50.15 -48.19 20.93
N GLY A 16 -49.20 -48.85 20.31
CA GLY A 16 -47.93 -48.39 19.89
C GLY A 16 -47.98 -46.99 19.32
N ARG A 17 -47.38 -46.04 20.05
CA ARG A 17 -47.10 -44.72 19.55
C ARG A 17 -45.85 -44.79 18.68
N GLU A 18 -46.08 -45.14 17.45
CA GLU A 18 -45.15 -44.95 16.35
C GLU A 18 -44.67 -43.53 16.38
N LYS A 19 -43.38 -43.35 16.73
CA LYS A 19 -42.67 -42.08 16.60
C LYS A 19 -42.60 -41.74 15.13
N ALA A 20 -43.57 -40.99 14.64
CA ALA A 20 -43.43 -40.25 13.40
C ALA A 20 -42.29 -39.28 13.59
N ASP A 21 -41.12 -39.62 13.01
CA ASP A 21 -39.98 -38.72 12.75
C ASP A 21 -40.48 -37.65 11.78
N GLY A 22 -41.25 -36.71 12.29
CA GLY A 22 -41.61 -35.48 11.65
C GLY A 22 -40.43 -34.52 11.82
N ARG A 23 -39.55 -34.48 10.84
CA ARG A 23 -38.67 -33.33 10.67
C ARG A 23 -39.54 -32.10 10.53
N ASP A 24 -39.85 -31.48 11.66
CA ASP A 24 -40.36 -30.12 11.69
C ASP A 24 -39.33 -29.22 11.00
N LEU A 25 -39.54 -29.01 9.71
CA LEU A 25 -38.98 -27.88 9.03
C LEU A 25 -39.57 -26.65 9.72
N ALA A 26 -38.89 -26.22 10.78
CA ALA A 26 -39.26 -25.05 11.55
C ALA A 26 -39.43 -23.88 10.56
N GLN A 27 -40.71 -23.56 10.29
CA GLN A 27 -41.03 -22.40 9.48
C GLN A 27 -40.41 -21.17 10.19
N PRO A 28 -39.55 -20.42 9.52
CA PRO A 28 -38.92 -19.28 10.15
C PRO A 28 -40.01 -18.29 10.57
N SER A 29 -40.11 -18.06 11.89
CA SER A 29 -41.07 -17.08 12.40
C SER A 29 -40.74 -15.71 11.73
N ARG A 30 -41.76 -14.90 11.42
CA ARG A 30 -41.62 -13.60 10.80
C ARG A 30 -40.53 -12.76 11.52
N ARG A 31 -40.46 -12.86 12.84
CA ARG A 31 -39.42 -12.20 13.65
C ARG A 31 -38.01 -12.76 13.34
N GLY A 32 -37.83 -14.07 13.20
CA GLY A 32 -36.54 -14.68 12.84
C GLY A 32 -36.05 -14.25 11.47
N PHE A 33 -36.97 -14.15 10.51
CA PHE A 33 -36.63 -13.64 9.16
C PHE A 33 -36.13 -12.20 9.20
N PHE A 34 -36.81 -11.30 9.92
CA PHE A 34 -36.37 -9.92 10.04
C PHE A 34 -35.00 -9.79 10.75
N HIS A 35 -34.76 -10.58 11.81
CA HIS A 35 -33.46 -10.59 12.47
C HIS A 35 -32.36 -11.09 11.54
N LEU A 36 -32.62 -12.11 10.72
CA LEU A 36 -31.67 -12.58 9.73
C LEU A 36 -31.36 -11.52 8.67
N CYS A 37 -32.37 -10.87 8.09
CA CYS A 37 -32.19 -9.79 7.14
C CYS A 37 -31.41 -8.64 7.73
N PHE A 38 -31.72 -8.25 8.96
CA PHE A 38 -30.99 -7.17 9.63
C PHE A 38 -29.54 -7.54 9.89
N ALA A 39 -29.25 -8.76 10.34
CA ALA A 39 -27.88 -9.26 10.54
C ALA A 39 -27.09 -9.32 9.23
N VAL A 40 -27.69 -9.74 8.13
CA VAL A 40 -27.06 -9.76 6.81
C VAL A 40 -26.76 -8.35 6.32
N MET A 41 -27.71 -7.43 6.44
CA MET A 41 -27.51 -6.04 6.01
C MET A 41 -26.45 -5.33 6.83
N THR A 42 -26.41 -5.51 8.16
CA THR A 42 -25.38 -4.95 9.02
C THR A 42 -24.02 -5.57 8.75
N GLY A 43 -23.96 -6.87 8.43
CA GLY A 43 -22.75 -7.56 8.02
C GLY A 43 -22.18 -7.00 6.70
N ILE A 44 -23.02 -6.82 5.69
CA ILE A 44 -22.62 -6.24 4.40
C ILE A 44 -22.15 -4.80 4.59
N ALA A 45 -22.89 -3.99 5.34
CA ALA A 45 -22.50 -2.61 5.63
C ALA A 45 -21.15 -2.55 6.38
N GLY A 46 -20.95 -3.43 7.37
CA GLY A 46 -19.67 -3.54 8.09
C GLY A 46 -18.51 -3.90 7.17
N LEU A 47 -18.69 -4.87 6.28
CA LEU A 47 -17.67 -5.25 5.29
C LEU A 47 -17.37 -4.12 4.29
N ALA A 48 -18.42 -3.41 3.84
CA ALA A 48 -18.25 -2.29 2.91
C ALA A 48 -17.42 -1.13 3.51
N VAL A 49 -17.49 -0.93 4.81
CA VAL A 49 -16.68 0.07 5.52
C VAL A 49 -15.30 -0.50 5.89
N ALA A 50 -15.23 -1.73 6.38
CA ALA A 50 -13.98 -2.34 6.83
C ALA A 50 -13.00 -2.60 5.67
N PHE A 51 -13.51 -3.00 4.50
CA PHE A 51 -12.69 -3.32 3.34
C PHE A 51 -11.80 -2.16 2.86
N PRO A 52 -12.31 -0.94 2.61
CA PRO A 52 -11.48 0.19 2.20
C PRO A 52 -10.50 0.61 3.30
N ILE A 53 -10.92 0.58 4.57
CA ILE A 53 -10.03 0.91 5.69
C ILE A 53 -8.86 -0.07 5.76
N LEU A 54 -9.11 -1.37 5.71
CA LEU A 54 -8.06 -2.40 5.70
C LEU A 54 -7.19 -2.33 4.44
N SER A 55 -7.77 -1.97 3.29
CA SER A 55 -7.01 -1.78 2.05
C SER A 55 -6.08 -0.59 2.14
N PHE A 56 -6.51 0.48 2.78
CA PHE A 56 -5.70 1.68 2.99
C PHE A 56 -4.57 1.44 4.02
N LEU A 57 -4.83 0.63 5.04
CA LEU A 57 -3.84 0.24 6.05
C LEU A 57 -2.83 -0.80 5.54
N ARG A 58 -3.13 -1.48 4.44
CA ARG A 58 -2.13 -2.33 3.78
C ARG A 58 -1.06 -1.42 3.20
N LEU A 59 0.09 -1.36 3.87
CA LEU A 59 1.27 -0.70 3.28
C LEU A 59 1.48 -1.30 1.88
N PRO A 60 1.71 -0.46 0.85
CA PRO A 60 2.07 -0.95 -0.46
C PRO A 60 3.28 -1.86 -0.26
N LYS A 61 3.13 -3.13 -0.65
CA LYS A 61 4.24 -4.08 -0.66
C LYS A 61 5.28 -3.44 -1.56
N ARG A 62 6.35 -2.89 -0.94
CA ARG A 62 7.50 -2.41 -1.71
C ARG A 62 7.87 -3.58 -2.61
N ILE A 63 7.70 -3.39 -3.90
CA ILE A 63 8.16 -4.35 -4.90
C ILE A 63 9.67 -4.25 -4.83
N ASN A 64 10.27 -4.99 -3.92
CA ASN A 64 11.72 -5.15 -3.78
C ASN A 64 12.24 -6.07 -4.89
N ALA A 65 11.87 -5.78 -6.12
CA ALA A 65 12.69 -6.14 -7.23
C ALA A 65 13.64 -4.95 -7.41
N ALA A 66 14.75 -4.97 -6.69
CA ALA A 66 15.88 -4.09 -6.97
C ALA A 66 16.35 -4.37 -8.39
N LYS A 67 15.60 -3.85 -9.36
CA LYS A 67 16.02 -3.89 -10.75
C LYS A 67 17.18 -2.93 -10.83
N SER A 68 18.40 -3.46 -10.93
CA SER A 68 19.58 -2.67 -11.25
C SER A 68 19.29 -1.85 -12.50
N ILE A 69 19.46 -0.54 -12.41
CA ILE A 69 19.32 0.34 -13.55
C ILE A 69 20.68 0.41 -14.20
N GLU A 70 20.74 -0.02 -15.46
CA GLU A 70 21.93 0.02 -16.27
C GLU A 70 21.87 1.23 -17.21
N VAL A 71 22.78 2.17 -17.04
CA VAL A 71 22.87 3.37 -17.86
C VAL A 71 24.18 3.32 -18.67
N PRO A 72 24.11 3.22 -20.01
CA PRO A 72 25.31 3.26 -20.83
C PRO A 72 25.96 4.65 -20.76
N LEU A 73 27.20 4.74 -20.31
CA LEU A 73 27.94 6.01 -20.22
C LEU A 73 28.20 6.65 -21.59
N ALA A 74 28.23 5.85 -22.65
CA ALA A 74 28.43 6.34 -24.02
C ALA A 74 27.35 7.33 -24.50
N GLY A 75 26.17 7.32 -23.89
CA GLY A 75 25.07 8.24 -24.19
C GLY A 75 25.04 9.49 -23.30
N LEU A 76 25.92 9.59 -22.30
CA LEU A 76 25.94 10.71 -21.38
C LEU A 76 27.02 11.71 -21.80
N SER A 77 26.62 12.73 -22.56
CA SER A 77 27.53 13.81 -22.98
C SER A 77 28.04 14.60 -21.77
N GLU A 78 29.17 15.27 -21.94
CA GLU A 78 29.74 16.14 -20.90
C GLU A 78 28.74 17.24 -20.55
N SER A 79 28.61 17.51 -19.25
CA SER A 79 27.67 18.47 -18.66
C SER A 79 26.18 18.13 -18.78
N GLN A 80 25.80 16.98 -19.34
CA GLN A 80 24.42 16.52 -19.35
C GLN A 80 24.00 15.90 -18.02
N ALA A 81 22.70 16.05 -17.71
CA ALA A 81 22.05 15.34 -16.62
C ALA A 81 20.99 14.39 -17.15
N LEU A 82 20.97 13.20 -16.61
CA LEU A 82 19.94 12.19 -16.86
C LEU A 82 19.15 11.95 -15.58
N PHE A 83 17.83 12.14 -15.64
CA PHE A 83 16.93 11.88 -14.54
C PHE A 83 16.21 10.57 -14.76
N PHE A 84 16.12 9.74 -13.73
CA PHE A 84 15.38 8.48 -13.77
C PHE A 84 14.86 8.13 -12.40
N GLU A 85 13.83 7.31 -12.36
CA GLU A 85 13.20 6.88 -11.12
C GLU A 85 13.63 5.47 -10.73
N ARG A 86 13.96 5.30 -9.45
CA ARG A 86 14.25 4.01 -8.87
C ARG A 86 13.57 3.89 -7.50
N GLU A 87 12.74 2.88 -7.34
CA GLU A 87 12.04 2.58 -6.07
C GLU A 87 11.30 3.79 -5.48
N GLY A 88 10.71 4.64 -6.34
CA GLY A 88 10.00 5.85 -5.93
C GLY A 88 10.92 7.01 -5.56
N THR A 89 12.23 6.89 -5.79
CA THR A 89 13.22 7.96 -5.61
C THR A 89 13.68 8.45 -6.99
N GLN A 90 13.62 9.75 -7.22
CA GLN A 90 14.19 10.37 -8.43
C GLN A 90 15.68 10.51 -8.25
N ILE A 91 16.45 9.94 -9.16
CA ILE A 91 17.91 10.01 -9.18
C ILE A 91 18.33 10.87 -10.36
N VAL A 92 19.32 11.72 -10.13
CA VAL A 92 19.99 12.48 -11.18
C VAL A 92 21.42 12.01 -11.33
N LEU A 93 21.79 11.67 -12.56
CA LEU A 93 23.14 11.33 -12.97
C LEU A 93 23.69 12.48 -13.82
N ILE A 94 24.82 13.04 -13.43
CA ILE A 94 25.53 14.06 -14.20
C ILE A 94 26.91 13.53 -14.59
N ASN A 95 27.45 14.05 -15.69
CA ASN A 95 28.82 13.79 -16.12
C ASN A 95 29.55 15.11 -16.20
N THR A 96 30.36 15.42 -15.19
CA THR A 96 31.18 16.61 -15.15
C THR A 96 32.65 16.22 -15.06
N ASN A 97 33.49 16.84 -15.91
CA ASN A 97 34.92 16.52 -15.98
C ASN A 97 35.23 15.05 -16.27
N LYS A 98 34.37 14.37 -17.07
CA LYS A 98 34.44 12.92 -17.37
C LYS A 98 34.27 12.02 -16.13
N GLU A 99 33.78 12.58 -15.04
CA GLU A 99 33.44 11.82 -13.82
C GLU A 99 31.91 11.79 -13.65
N PRO A 100 31.29 10.62 -13.76
CA PRO A 100 29.87 10.47 -13.49
C PRO A 100 29.60 10.59 -11.99
N LYS A 101 28.56 11.34 -11.64
CA LYS A 101 28.12 11.55 -10.27
C LYS A 101 26.62 11.34 -10.20
N ALA A 102 26.16 10.61 -9.18
CA ALA A 102 24.74 10.31 -8.99
C ALA A 102 24.24 10.87 -7.65
N TYR A 103 23.11 11.54 -7.69
CA TYR A 103 22.48 12.12 -6.51
C TYR A 103 20.99 11.79 -6.46
N ASP A 104 20.45 11.75 -5.26
CA ASP A 104 19.01 11.86 -5.05
C ASP A 104 18.59 13.26 -5.50
N ALA A 105 17.67 13.34 -6.46
CA ALA A 105 17.21 14.59 -7.03
C ALA A 105 16.26 15.38 -6.11
N ALA A 106 15.98 14.86 -4.92
CA ALA A 106 15.16 15.54 -3.94
C ALA A 106 15.97 16.61 -3.18
N CYS A 107 15.51 17.84 -3.23
CA CYS A 107 16.09 18.96 -2.49
C CYS A 107 16.03 18.70 -0.98
N THR A 108 17.15 18.90 -0.30
CA THR A 108 17.28 18.65 1.15
C THR A 108 16.50 19.61 2.04
N HIS A 109 15.82 20.62 1.46
CA HIS A 109 14.91 21.50 2.19
C HIS A 109 13.56 20.81 2.48
N LEU A 110 12.77 20.54 1.43
CA LEU A 110 11.41 19.97 1.53
C LEU A 110 11.12 18.95 0.42
N GLY A 111 12.13 18.35 -0.19
CA GLY A 111 11.96 17.25 -1.12
C GLY A 111 11.52 17.63 -2.54
N CYS A 112 11.51 18.92 -2.90
CA CYS A 112 11.24 19.33 -4.28
C CYS A 112 12.31 18.80 -5.23
N LEU A 113 11.94 18.40 -6.45
CA LEU A 113 12.92 17.98 -7.45
C LEU A 113 13.80 19.14 -7.88
N VAL A 114 15.13 18.91 -7.88
CA VAL A 114 16.11 19.85 -8.41
C VAL A 114 16.19 19.72 -9.94
N SER A 115 16.52 20.82 -10.62
CA SER A 115 16.89 20.83 -12.03
C SER A 115 18.37 21.07 -12.17
N TRP A 116 18.99 20.57 -13.25
CA TRP A 116 20.39 20.78 -13.57
C TRP A 116 20.55 21.94 -14.56
N ASP A 117 21.40 22.88 -14.21
CA ASP A 117 21.82 23.96 -15.11
C ASP A 117 23.18 23.60 -15.72
N GLN A 118 23.17 23.28 -17.03
CA GLN A 118 24.37 22.86 -17.75
C GLN A 118 25.40 23.96 -17.94
N ASN A 119 24.96 25.23 -17.96
CA ASN A 119 25.85 26.36 -18.19
C ASN A 119 26.64 26.76 -16.93
N GLU A 120 25.92 26.74 -15.80
CA GLU A 120 26.51 27.12 -14.52
C GLU A 120 27.05 25.91 -13.72
N HIS A 121 26.79 24.68 -14.19
CA HIS A 121 27.12 23.41 -13.51
C HIS A 121 26.63 23.35 -12.07
N VAL A 122 25.33 23.71 -11.88
CA VAL A 122 24.70 23.71 -10.56
C VAL A 122 23.32 23.04 -10.61
N PHE A 123 22.90 22.50 -9.49
CA PHE A 123 21.52 22.10 -9.30
C PHE A 123 20.71 23.25 -8.71
N ARG A 124 19.53 23.51 -9.26
CA ARG A 124 18.60 24.53 -8.80
C ARG A 124 17.31 23.91 -8.31
N CYS A 125 16.87 24.30 -7.13
CA CYS A 125 15.56 23.91 -6.61
C CYS A 125 14.54 25.02 -6.94
N PRO A 126 13.49 24.74 -7.73
CA PRO A 126 12.54 25.77 -8.15
C PRO A 126 11.63 26.25 -7.02
N CYS A 127 11.48 25.48 -5.93
CA CYS A 127 10.54 25.81 -4.88
C CYS A 127 10.97 27.01 -4.02
N HIS A 128 12.21 27.04 -3.55
CA HIS A 128 12.69 28.08 -2.63
C HIS A 128 14.09 28.59 -3.00
N GLY A 129 14.53 28.37 -4.24
CA GLY A 129 15.76 28.92 -4.77
C GLY A 129 17.05 28.37 -4.16
N ALA A 130 17.01 27.15 -3.60
CA ALA A 130 18.23 26.46 -3.16
C ALA A 130 19.09 26.13 -4.37
N VAL A 131 20.42 26.29 -4.22
CA VAL A 131 21.41 25.98 -5.25
C VAL A 131 22.46 25.05 -4.65
N PHE A 132 22.82 24.02 -5.41
CA PHE A 132 23.88 23.08 -5.06
C PHE A 132 24.90 23.05 -6.22
N ASP A 133 26.15 22.87 -5.90
CA ASP A 133 27.19 22.70 -6.91
C ASP A 133 27.16 21.29 -7.55
N ASP A 134 28.11 21.04 -8.47
CA ASP A 134 28.27 19.75 -9.13
C ASP A 134 28.76 18.63 -8.19
N GLN A 135 29.22 18.95 -6.98
CA GLN A 135 29.55 18.00 -5.91
C GLN A 135 28.37 17.70 -5.00
N GLY A 136 27.21 18.34 -5.27
CA GLY A 136 26.03 18.26 -4.46
C GLY A 136 26.08 19.11 -3.18
N ALA A 137 27.09 19.93 -2.98
CA ALA A 137 27.18 20.79 -1.81
C ALA A 137 26.23 21.99 -1.91
N ALA A 138 25.59 22.37 -0.79
CA ALA A 138 24.69 23.51 -0.75
C ALA A 138 25.48 24.83 -0.83
N VAL A 139 25.23 25.63 -1.86
CA VAL A 139 25.91 26.92 -2.11
C VAL A 139 25.03 28.12 -1.82
N LYS A 140 23.69 27.97 -1.95
CA LYS A 140 22.76 29.08 -1.75
C LYS A 140 21.38 28.55 -1.34
N GLY A 141 20.66 29.35 -0.61
CA GLY A 141 19.24 29.12 -0.27
C GLY A 141 19.03 28.64 1.16
N PRO A 142 17.82 28.22 1.51
CA PRO A 142 17.47 27.81 2.87
C PRO A 142 17.93 26.40 3.21
N VAL A 143 19.06 25.96 2.64
CA VAL A 143 19.64 24.62 2.81
C VAL A 143 21.07 24.71 3.31
N ASN A 144 21.43 23.81 4.21
CA ASN A 144 22.78 23.65 4.75
C ASN A 144 23.29 22.20 4.62
N MET A 145 22.46 21.32 4.06
CA MET A 145 22.81 19.92 3.84
C MET A 145 23.01 19.65 2.34
N PRO A 146 24.03 18.87 1.97
CA PRO A 146 24.30 18.53 0.57
C PRO A 146 23.20 17.57 0.03
N LEU A 147 23.11 17.45 -1.29
CA LEU A 147 22.34 16.41 -1.94
C LEU A 147 22.89 15.03 -1.55
N LYS A 148 21.99 14.08 -1.37
CA LYS A 148 22.36 12.72 -0.99
C LYS A 148 23.01 12.01 -2.18
N LYS A 149 24.27 11.56 -2.00
CA LYS A 149 24.98 10.78 -3.01
C LYS A 149 24.38 9.37 -3.13
N VAL A 150 24.22 8.93 -4.36
CA VAL A 150 23.78 7.59 -4.70
C VAL A 150 24.98 6.76 -5.11
N LYS A 151 25.15 5.58 -4.50
CA LYS A 151 26.24 4.66 -4.86
C LYS A 151 25.93 3.97 -6.18
N PHE A 152 26.93 3.83 -7.01
CA PHE A 152 26.87 3.11 -8.27
C PHE A 152 28.18 2.42 -8.55
N GLU A 153 28.17 1.45 -9.46
CA GLU A 153 29.35 0.76 -9.97
C GLU A 153 29.43 0.94 -11.48
N ILE A 154 30.63 1.01 -12.01
CA ILE A 154 30.84 1.07 -13.46
C ILE A 154 31.41 -0.26 -13.94
N ASN A 155 30.64 -0.98 -14.75
CA ASN A 155 31.02 -2.23 -15.35
C ASN A 155 31.03 -2.10 -16.89
N LYS A 156 32.18 -2.24 -17.51
CA LYS A 156 32.35 -2.23 -18.99
C LYS A 156 31.69 -1.02 -19.69
N GLY A 157 31.79 0.18 -19.10
CA GLY A 157 31.19 1.39 -19.66
C GLY A 157 29.68 1.53 -19.42
N VAL A 158 29.10 0.68 -18.57
CA VAL A 158 27.72 0.76 -18.11
C VAL A 158 27.73 1.10 -16.62
N LEU A 159 26.99 2.12 -16.23
CA LEU A 159 26.77 2.50 -14.84
C LEU A 159 25.62 1.69 -14.28
N VAL A 160 25.86 1.00 -13.18
CA VAL A 160 24.89 0.14 -12.49
C VAL A 160 24.60 0.71 -11.11
N ILE A 161 23.35 1.03 -10.85
CA ILE A 161 22.87 1.45 -9.52
C ILE A 161 22.20 0.25 -8.87
N ALA A 162 22.82 -0.23 -7.80
CA ALA A 162 22.39 -1.41 -7.04
C ALA A 162 21.44 -1.05 -5.90
#